data_40c7f63341489981f6eb115bd14d3ceb
#
_entry.id   40c7f63341489981f6eb115bd14d3ceb
#
_cell.length_a   1.000
_cell.length_b   1.000
_cell.length_c   1.000
_cell.angle_alpha   90.00
_cell.angle_beta   90.00
_cell.angle_gamma   90.00
#
_symmetry.space_group_name_H-M   'P 1'
#
loop_
_entity.id
_entity.type
_entity.pdbx_description
1 polymer ?
#
loop_
_entity_poly.entity_id
_entity_poly.type
_entity_poly.pdbx_seq_one_letter_code
_entity_poly.pdbx_strand_id
1 'polypeptide(L)' 'MHAESLKHHIHHLEESHRHLDSQLIRLEKQHQNDSVEAHVLKKKKLHIKDELARCRQTLETMLK' A
#
# COMPACT_ATOMS: atom_id res chain seq x y z
N MET A 1 -9.81 18.28 -2.60
CA MET A 1 -10.29 16.89 -2.66
C MET A 1 -11.36 16.69 -1.61
N HIS A 2 -12.47 16.09 -1.98
CA HIS A 2 -13.55 15.82 -1.04
C HIS A 2 -13.20 14.63 -0.15
N ALA A 3 -13.72 14.64 1.09
CA ALA A 3 -13.44 13.59 2.06
C ALA A 3 -13.84 12.20 1.54
N GLU A 4 -14.96 12.10 0.83
CA GLU A 4 -15.41 10.82 0.27
C GLU A 4 -14.45 10.30 -0.80
N SER A 5 -13.99 11.18 -1.69
CA SER A 5 -13.01 10.80 -2.71
C SER A 5 -11.73 10.31 -2.06
N LEU A 6 -11.31 10.97 -1.00
CA LEU A 6 -10.12 10.59 -0.25
C LEU A 6 -10.30 9.23 0.41
N LYS A 7 -11.47 8.96 0.97
CA LYS A 7 -11.77 7.65 1.56
C LYS A 7 -11.71 6.53 0.53
N HIS A 8 -12.24 6.76 -0.66
CA HIS A 8 -12.16 5.80 -1.76
C HIS A 8 -10.72 5.54 -2.16
N HIS A 9 -9.93 6.60 -2.24
CA HIS A 9 -8.52 6.49 -2.58
C HIS A 9 -7.77 5.67 -1.53
N ILE A 10 -8.03 5.93 -0.25
CA ILE A 10 -7.43 5.18 0.86
C ILE A 10 -7.80 3.71 0.77
N HIS A 11 -9.07 3.40 0.51
CA HIS A 11 -9.52 2.03 0.38
C HIS A 11 -8.81 1.30 -0.77
N HIS A 12 -8.65 1.98 -1.88
CA HIS A 12 -7.94 1.43 -3.04
C HIS A 12 -6.46 1.15 -2.69
N LEU A 13 -5.83 2.06 -1.99
CA LEU A 13 -4.45 1.88 -1.55
C LEU A 13 -4.31 0.72 -0.57
N GLU A 14 -5.27 0.57 0.34
CA GLU A 14 -5.26 -0.55 1.28
C GLU A 14 -5.39 -1.89 0.57
N GLU A 15 -6.24 -1.97 -0.44
CA GLU A 15 -6.39 -3.18 -1.25
C GLU A 15 -5.11 -3.51 -2.02
N SER A 16 -4.50 -2.48 -2.62
CA SER A 16 -3.23 -2.64 -3.33
C SER A 16 -2.14 -3.12 -2.40
N HIS A 17 -2.10 -2.58 -1.19
CA HIS A 17 -1.12 -2.99 -0.18
C HIS A 17 -1.28 -4.47 0.17
N ARG A 18 -2.51 -4.92 0.40
CA ARG A 18 -2.79 -6.32 0.71
C ARG A 18 -2.42 -7.24 -0.45
N HIS A 19 -2.69 -6.79 -1.68
CA HIS A 19 -2.35 -7.58 -2.87
C HIS A 19 -0.84 -7.76 -2.98
N LEU A 20 -0.08 -6.69 -2.78
CA LEU A 20 1.38 -6.76 -2.82
C LEU A 20 1.93 -7.64 -1.70
N ASP A 21 1.33 -7.55 -0.52
CA ASP A 21 1.72 -8.38 0.61
C ASP A 21 1.52 -9.86 0.31
N SER A 22 0.39 -10.20 -0.30
CA SER A 22 0.11 -11.58 -0.71
C SER A 22 1.12 -12.09 -1.72
N GLN A 23 1.51 -11.24 -2.67
CA GLN A 23 2.51 -11.61 -3.67
C GLN A 23 3.89 -11.84 -3.03
N LEU A 24 4.26 -11.01 -2.05
CA LEU A 24 5.51 -11.17 -1.33
C LEU A 24 5.53 -12.47 -0.54
N ILE A 25 4.43 -12.81 0.13
CA ILE A 25 4.30 -14.06 0.88
C ILE A 25 4.48 -15.25 -0.05
N ARG A 26 3.90 -15.19 -1.24
CA ARG A 26 4.05 -16.25 -2.24
C ARG A 26 5.51 -16.43 -2.65
N LEU A 27 6.22 -15.32 -2.89
CA LEU A 27 7.64 -15.36 -3.25
C LEU A 27 8.50 -15.93 -2.12
N GLU A 28 8.18 -15.58 -0.88
CA GLU A 28 8.88 -16.13 0.29
C GLU A 28 8.71 -17.64 0.38
N LYS A 29 7.48 -18.13 0.14
CA LYS A 29 7.22 -19.57 0.13
C LYS A 29 7.97 -20.32 -0.96
N GLN A 30 8.27 -19.63 -2.05
CA GLN A 30 9.02 -20.18 -3.18
C GLN A 30 10.53 -19.96 -3.03
N HIS A 31 10.97 -19.44 -1.88
CA HIS A 31 12.36 -19.11 -1.61
C HIS A 31 12.96 -18.09 -2.61
N GLN A 32 12.11 -17.15 -3.06
CA GLN A 32 12.50 -16.11 -4.00
C GLN A 32 12.47 -14.72 -3.39
N ASN A 33 12.63 -14.63 -2.07
CA ASN A 33 12.57 -13.35 -1.37
C ASN A 33 13.77 -12.43 -1.69
N ASP A 34 14.80 -12.94 -2.34
CA ASP A 34 15.95 -12.14 -2.77
C ASP A 34 15.92 -11.83 -4.27
N SER A 35 14.83 -12.19 -4.96
CA SER A 35 14.71 -11.94 -6.38
C SER A 35 14.48 -10.46 -6.67
N VAL A 36 14.77 -10.06 -7.93
CA VAL A 36 14.49 -8.70 -8.40
C VAL A 36 13.01 -8.37 -8.23
N GLU A 37 12.15 -9.36 -8.51
CA GLU A 37 10.71 -9.19 -8.37
C GLU A 37 10.32 -8.85 -6.92
N ALA A 38 10.92 -9.56 -5.96
CA ALA A 38 10.66 -9.30 -4.55
C ALA A 38 11.09 -7.89 -4.16
N HIS A 39 12.23 -7.42 -4.64
CA HIS A 39 12.70 -6.07 -4.37
C HIS A 39 11.77 -5.01 -4.93
N VAL A 40 11.26 -5.23 -6.15
CA VAL A 40 10.30 -4.32 -6.78
C VAL A 40 9.01 -4.26 -5.97
N LEU A 41 8.50 -5.43 -5.54
CA LEU A 41 7.28 -5.50 -4.75
C LEU A 41 7.43 -4.83 -3.39
N LYS A 42 8.57 -5.01 -2.74
CA LYS A 42 8.86 -4.35 -1.46
C LYS A 42 8.88 -2.84 -1.60
N LYS A 43 9.47 -2.32 -2.68
CA LYS A 43 9.49 -0.90 -2.96
C LYS A 43 8.08 -0.35 -3.16
N LYS A 44 7.27 -1.05 -3.96
CA LYS A 44 5.88 -0.65 -4.21
C LYS A 44 5.08 -0.65 -2.92
N LYS A 45 5.25 -1.68 -2.09
CA LYS A 45 4.56 -1.78 -0.82
C LYS A 45 4.91 -0.61 0.10
N LEU A 46 6.18 -0.27 0.19
CA LEU A 46 6.64 0.84 1.01
C LEU A 46 6.06 2.17 0.51
N HIS A 47 6.06 2.35 -0.80
CA HIS A 47 5.52 3.57 -1.43
C HIS A 47 4.02 3.73 -1.12
N ILE A 48 3.26 2.63 -1.25
CA ILE A 48 1.83 2.64 -0.96
C ILE A 48 1.58 2.92 0.52
N LYS A 49 2.39 2.35 1.40
CA LYS A 49 2.29 2.57 2.84
C LYS A 49 2.50 4.05 3.19
N ASP A 50 3.50 4.68 2.56
CA ASP A 50 3.75 6.11 2.77
C ASP A 50 2.57 6.96 2.29
N GLU A 51 2.04 6.61 1.13
CA GLU A 51 0.91 7.32 0.56
C GLU A 51 -0.34 7.18 1.43
N LEU A 52 -0.56 5.98 1.96
CA LEU A 52 -1.66 5.72 2.90
C LEU A 52 -1.55 6.59 4.14
N ALA A 53 -0.35 6.68 4.70
CA ALA A 53 -0.12 7.50 5.90
C ALA A 53 -0.44 8.96 5.62
N ARG A 54 -0.03 9.48 4.47
CA ARG A 54 -0.31 10.86 4.07
C ARG A 54 -1.81 11.09 3.88
N CYS A 55 -2.47 10.16 3.19
CA CYS A 55 -3.90 10.28 2.93
C CYS A 55 -4.72 10.23 4.22
N ARG A 56 -4.35 9.35 5.13
CA ARG A 56 -5.02 9.25 6.43
C ARG A 56 -4.85 10.52 7.24
N GLN A 57 -3.65 11.09 7.22
CA GLN A 57 -3.37 12.34 7.93
C GLN A 57 -4.19 13.50 7.33
N THR A 58 -4.26 13.57 6.01
CA THR A 58 -5.06 14.59 5.31
C THR A 58 -6.54 14.45 5.66
N LEU A 59 -7.05 13.24 5.64
CA LEU A 59 -8.46 12.97 5.98
C LEU A 59 -8.75 13.38 7.42
N GLU A 60 -7.87 13.02 8.33
CA GLU A 60 -8.01 13.39 9.74
C GLU A 60 -8.09 14.90 9.92
N THR A 61 -7.24 15.63 9.20
CA THR A 61 -7.24 17.09 9.22
C THR A 61 -8.55 17.65 8.67
N MET A 62 -9.07 17.04 7.61
CA MET A 62 -10.33 17.48 6.99
C MET A 62 -11.54 17.25 7.89
N LEU A 63 -11.48 16.23 8.75
CA LEU A 63 -12.59 15.89 9.65
C LEU A 63 -12.58 16.68 10.96
N LYS A 64 -11.52 17.41 11.22
CA LYS A 64 -11.47 18.33 12.35
C LYS A 64 -12.15 19.62 11.95
#